data_416493cf1bf4ed96ffd626ea1cb863db
#
_entry.id   416493cf1bf4ed96ffd626ea1cb863db
#
_cell.length_a   1.000
_cell.length_b   1.000
_cell.length_c   1.000
_cell.angle_alpha   90.00
_cell.angle_beta   90.00
_cell.angle_gamma   90.00
#
_symmetry.space_group_name_H-M   'P 1'
#
loop_
_entity.id
_entity.type
_entity.pdbx_description
1 polymer ?
#
loop_
_entity_poly.entity_id
_entity_poly.type
_entity_poly.pdbx_seq_one_letter_code
_entity_poly.pdbx_strand_id
1 'polypeptide(L)'
;AEPAPRAVKQAAVRKLSDYYDALWHTLATPGERQAPGKWTPAQGVNTLGDPMEGAWWERRHYWRRMSIEELKRGPNRTGAPAMDGKWTVVSAKTEGITPGFVILDRHKRRYFVKFDPPSNPEMATGADQIAIRIFYALGYHVPENHLVRFGPEMLELGPDVTVQDRLGHKHKMTSRDLSEILMHVSTGKDGRWRATASLGLPGKPLGPYRYFGVRADDPNDVVPHEHRRDLRGMHPACAFIDHDDSRSINTIDVLADGP
;
A
#
# COMPACT_ATOMS: atom_id res chain seq x y z
N ALA A 1 -25.65 -1.89 19.37
CA ALA A 1 -24.45 -1.06 19.56
C ALA A 1 -23.24 -1.95 19.36
N GLU A 2 -22.25 -1.52 18.58
CA GLU A 2 -20.99 -2.22 18.50
C GLU A 2 -20.29 -2.23 19.87
N PRO A 3 -19.66 -3.33 20.26
CA PRO A 3 -18.86 -3.35 21.46
C PRO A 3 -17.71 -2.35 21.33
N ALA A 4 -17.40 -1.65 22.42
CA ALA A 4 -16.27 -0.72 22.43
C ALA A 4 -14.96 -1.45 22.04
N PRO A 5 -14.09 -0.81 21.26
CA PRO A 5 -12.80 -1.39 20.88
C PRO A 5 -11.98 -1.76 22.13
N ARG A 6 -11.37 -2.93 22.09
CA ARG A 6 -10.48 -3.41 23.16
C ARG A 6 -9.05 -2.99 22.84
N ALA A 7 -8.28 -2.63 23.87
CA ALA A 7 -6.88 -2.25 23.67
C ALA A 7 -6.05 -3.45 23.22
N VAL A 8 -5.24 -3.25 22.19
CA VAL A 8 -4.21 -4.21 21.74
C VAL A 8 -3.00 -4.07 22.64
N LYS A 9 -2.81 -5.02 23.57
CA LYS A 9 -1.75 -4.94 24.59
C LYS A 9 -0.35 -5.21 24.04
N GLN A 10 -0.23 -6.15 23.11
CA GLN A 10 1.03 -6.51 22.45
C GLN A 10 0.73 -6.94 21.02
N ALA A 11 1.19 -6.14 20.08
CA ALA A 11 1.09 -6.48 18.66
C ALA A 11 2.42 -7.01 18.16
N ALA A 12 2.43 -8.25 17.70
CA ALA A 12 3.62 -8.89 17.17
C ALA A 12 3.96 -8.37 15.76
N VAL A 13 5.23 -8.00 15.55
CA VAL A 13 5.75 -7.72 14.20
C VAL A 13 5.92 -9.03 13.45
N ARG A 14 5.32 -9.12 12.27
CA ARG A 14 5.37 -10.30 11.41
C ARG A 14 6.29 -10.08 10.22
N LYS A 15 6.89 -11.17 9.78
CA LYS A 15 7.62 -11.22 8.51
C LYS A 15 7.03 -12.36 7.68
N LEU A 16 6.89 -12.13 6.40
CA LEU A 16 6.44 -13.12 5.44
C LEU A 16 7.44 -13.16 4.30
N SER A 17 7.86 -14.35 3.91
CA SER A 17 8.64 -14.56 2.70
C SER A 17 7.68 -14.68 1.52
N ASP A 18 7.91 -13.92 0.46
CA ASP A 18 7.12 -14.00 -0.78
C ASP A 18 7.15 -15.41 -1.38
N TYR A 19 8.28 -16.10 -1.29
CA TYR A 19 8.45 -17.50 -1.68
C TYR A 19 7.53 -18.45 -0.91
N TYR A 20 7.53 -18.34 0.41
CA TYR A 20 6.68 -19.19 1.25
C TYR A 20 5.21 -18.85 1.13
N ASP A 21 4.87 -17.59 0.93
CA ASP A 21 3.48 -17.17 0.70
C ASP A 21 2.95 -17.75 -0.63
N ALA A 22 3.73 -17.66 -1.70
CA ALA A 22 3.40 -18.24 -2.99
C ALA A 22 3.24 -19.77 -2.93
N LEU A 23 4.17 -20.48 -2.29
CA LEU A 23 4.08 -21.92 -2.08
C LEU A 23 2.86 -22.30 -1.25
N TRP A 24 2.59 -21.56 -0.19
CA TRP A 24 1.44 -21.79 0.67
C TRP A 24 0.12 -21.67 -0.11
N HIS A 25 -0.03 -20.61 -0.91
CA HIS A 25 -1.22 -20.41 -1.74
C HIS A 25 -1.35 -21.43 -2.87
N THR A 26 -0.24 -21.96 -3.36
CA THR A 26 -0.24 -22.96 -4.44
C THR A 26 -0.57 -24.36 -3.93
N LEU A 27 -0.02 -24.75 -2.77
CA LEU A 27 -0.10 -26.12 -2.28
C LEU A 27 -1.16 -26.33 -1.20
N ALA A 28 -1.46 -25.31 -0.41
CA ALA A 28 -2.44 -25.38 0.65
C ALA A 28 -3.52 -24.32 0.39
N THR A 29 -4.72 -24.64 0.13
CA THR A 29 -5.80 -23.66 0.05
C THR A 29 -6.04 -23.09 1.46
N PRO A 30 -5.49 -21.92 1.82
CA PRO A 30 -5.66 -21.36 3.15
C PRO A 30 -7.10 -20.87 3.36
N GLY A 31 -7.52 -20.83 4.61
CA GLY A 31 -8.87 -20.45 5.00
C GLY A 31 -9.84 -21.61 5.10
N GLU A 32 -11.08 -21.29 5.40
CA GLU A 32 -12.14 -22.30 5.55
C GLU A 32 -12.58 -22.84 4.19
N ARG A 33 -12.47 -24.16 4.00
CA ARG A 33 -13.03 -24.82 2.81
C ARG A 33 -14.53 -24.97 2.97
N GLN A 34 -15.26 -24.42 2.03
CA GLN A 34 -16.71 -24.58 2.00
C GLN A 34 -17.09 -25.80 1.16
N ALA A 35 -18.00 -26.64 1.66
CA ALA A 35 -18.57 -27.71 0.88
C ALA A 35 -19.40 -27.13 -0.28
N PRO A 36 -19.46 -27.82 -1.45
CA PRO A 36 -20.31 -27.39 -2.56
C PRO A 36 -21.76 -27.13 -2.11
N GLY A 37 -22.29 -25.97 -2.44
CA GLY A 37 -23.64 -25.56 -2.06
C GLY A 37 -23.81 -25.04 -0.62
N LYS A 38 -22.76 -25.06 0.20
CA LYS A 38 -22.74 -24.42 1.53
C LYS A 38 -21.86 -23.19 1.48
N TRP A 39 -22.48 -22.03 1.56
CA TRP A 39 -21.76 -20.74 1.53
C TRP A 39 -21.89 -20.06 2.89
N THR A 40 -20.76 -19.74 3.51
CA THR A 40 -20.76 -18.85 4.67
C THR A 40 -21.06 -17.43 4.19
N PRO A 41 -22.15 -16.80 4.66
CA PRO A 41 -22.47 -15.42 4.32
C PRO A 41 -21.31 -14.48 4.65
N ALA A 42 -21.15 -13.42 3.86
CA ALA A 42 -20.17 -12.39 4.17
C ALA A 42 -20.53 -11.71 5.50
N GLN A 43 -19.51 -11.50 6.34
CA GLN A 43 -19.62 -10.90 7.67
C GLN A 43 -19.10 -9.45 7.66
N GLY A 44 -19.32 -8.70 8.73
CA GLY A 44 -19.03 -7.27 8.79
C GLY A 44 -20.22 -6.45 8.33
N VAL A 45 -21.42 -6.92 8.65
CA VAL A 45 -22.69 -6.23 8.42
C VAL A 45 -23.43 -6.04 9.75
N ASN A 46 -24.30 -5.03 9.82
CA ASN A 46 -25.19 -4.86 10.97
C ASN A 46 -26.36 -5.86 10.94
N THR A 47 -27.23 -5.82 11.93
CA THR A 47 -28.41 -6.70 12.03
C THR A 47 -29.42 -6.54 10.88
N LEU A 48 -29.35 -5.45 10.13
CA LEU A 48 -30.19 -5.19 8.96
C LEU A 48 -29.50 -5.64 7.64
N GLY A 49 -28.28 -6.16 7.71
CA GLY A 49 -27.49 -6.55 6.55
C GLY A 49 -26.76 -5.39 5.86
N ASP A 50 -26.77 -4.19 6.43
CA ASP A 50 -26.04 -3.05 5.88
C ASP A 50 -24.53 -3.20 6.10
N PRO A 51 -23.70 -2.78 5.14
CA PRO A 51 -22.25 -2.77 5.33
C PRO A 51 -21.84 -1.82 6.45
N MET A 52 -20.93 -2.30 7.29
CA MET A 52 -20.34 -1.51 8.36
C MET A 52 -19.08 -0.82 7.88
N GLU A 53 -18.95 0.44 8.23
CA GLU A 53 -17.73 1.21 8.02
C GLU A 53 -16.65 0.76 9.04
N GLY A 54 -15.39 0.82 8.65
CA GLY A 54 -14.31 0.35 9.51
C GLY A 54 -12.92 0.55 8.93
N ALA A 55 -11.97 -0.26 9.38
CA ALA A 55 -10.56 -0.14 9.01
C ALA A 55 -10.26 -0.32 7.50
N TRP A 56 -11.15 -0.95 6.77
CA TRP A 56 -10.98 -1.23 5.35
C TRP A 56 -11.80 -0.35 4.43
N TRP A 57 -13.01 0.03 4.85
CA TRP A 57 -14.00 0.55 3.96
C TRP A 57 -14.93 1.55 4.64
N GLU A 58 -15.38 2.56 3.90
CA GLU A 58 -16.43 3.51 4.27
C GLU A 58 -17.35 3.81 3.08
N ARG A 59 -18.54 4.36 3.35
CA ARG A 59 -19.50 4.75 2.33
C ARG A 59 -18.99 5.94 1.53
N ARG A 60 -18.85 5.77 0.21
CA ARG A 60 -18.44 6.85 -0.71
C ARG A 60 -19.34 6.95 -1.93
N HIS A 61 -18.80 6.81 -3.14
CA HIS A 61 -19.43 7.20 -4.40
C HIS A 61 -20.82 6.60 -4.63
N TYR A 62 -21.06 5.35 -4.29
CA TYR A 62 -22.36 4.71 -4.43
C TYR A 62 -23.43 5.34 -3.54
N TRP A 63 -23.09 5.65 -2.30
CA TRP A 63 -23.99 6.19 -1.29
C TRP A 63 -24.18 7.71 -1.43
N ARG A 64 -23.11 8.41 -1.80
CA ARG A 64 -23.07 9.83 -2.07
C ARG A 64 -22.30 10.07 -3.36
N ARG A 65 -23.01 10.44 -4.43
CA ARG A 65 -22.38 10.71 -5.71
C ARG A 65 -21.27 11.74 -5.57
N MET A 66 -20.04 11.32 -5.83
CA MET A 66 -18.87 12.19 -5.85
C MET A 66 -18.83 12.98 -7.15
N SER A 67 -18.41 14.23 -7.07
CA SER A 67 -18.14 15.06 -8.24
C SER A 67 -16.92 14.54 -9.02
N ILE A 68 -16.77 14.95 -10.26
CA ILE A 68 -15.61 14.61 -11.09
C ILE A 68 -14.32 15.10 -10.41
N GLU A 69 -14.34 16.28 -9.79
CA GLU A 69 -13.16 16.83 -9.10
C GLU A 69 -12.81 16.04 -7.84
N GLU A 70 -13.80 15.55 -7.09
CA GLU A 70 -13.57 14.64 -5.97
C GLU A 70 -12.97 13.31 -6.43
N LEU A 71 -13.46 12.74 -7.55
CA LEU A 71 -12.92 11.51 -8.13
C LEU A 71 -11.48 11.69 -8.62
N LYS A 72 -11.18 12.79 -9.33
CA LYS A 72 -9.83 13.14 -9.77
C LYS A 72 -8.86 13.32 -8.61
N ARG A 73 -9.30 13.99 -7.55
CA ARG A 73 -8.50 14.16 -6.34
C ARG A 73 -8.24 12.83 -5.64
N GLY A 74 -9.24 11.96 -5.58
CA GLY A 74 -9.14 10.69 -4.85
C GLY A 74 -8.85 10.90 -3.36
N PRO A 75 -7.92 10.12 -2.77
CA PRO A 75 -7.58 10.20 -1.35
C PRO A 75 -6.78 11.45 -0.95
N ASN A 76 -6.22 12.19 -1.92
CA ASN A 76 -5.24 13.24 -1.67
C ASN A 76 -5.85 14.44 -0.92
N ARG A 77 -5.34 14.73 0.29
CA ARG A 77 -5.80 15.80 1.21
C ARG A 77 -4.69 16.74 1.64
N THR A 78 -3.49 16.20 1.92
CA THR A 78 -2.41 16.93 2.57
C THR A 78 -1.38 17.52 1.61
N GLY A 79 -1.47 17.18 0.33
CA GLY A 79 -0.57 17.68 -0.71
C GLY A 79 0.63 16.77 -0.99
N ALA A 80 1.24 17.00 -2.14
CA ALA A 80 2.45 16.32 -2.59
C ALA A 80 3.66 16.62 -1.69
N PRO A 81 4.77 15.89 -1.82
CA PRO A 81 6.03 16.27 -1.18
C PRO A 81 6.42 17.70 -1.56
N ALA A 82 6.94 18.45 -0.59
CA ALA A 82 7.36 19.82 -0.83
C ALA A 82 8.45 19.90 -1.91
N MET A 83 8.21 20.72 -2.94
CA MET A 83 9.12 20.85 -4.10
C MET A 83 10.13 22.00 -3.94
N ASP A 84 10.05 22.76 -2.87
CA ASP A 84 10.89 23.93 -2.58
C ASP A 84 12.03 23.61 -1.60
N GLY A 85 12.51 22.38 -1.61
CA GLY A 85 13.63 21.90 -0.81
C GLY A 85 14.04 20.51 -1.25
N LYS A 86 15.16 20.02 -0.75
CA LYS A 86 15.63 18.67 -1.07
C LYS A 86 14.81 17.61 -0.35
N TRP A 87 14.76 16.45 -0.97
CA TRP A 87 14.20 15.22 -0.39
C TRP A 87 15.33 14.36 0.12
N THR A 88 15.34 14.09 1.41
CA THR A 88 16.33 13.21 2.03
C THR A 88 15.94 11.77 1.79
N VAL A 89 16.73 11.03 1.02
CA VAL A 89 16.55 9.57 0.84
C VAL A 89 16.92 8.87 2.15
N VAL A 90 15.99 8.13 2.72
CA VAL A 90 16.18 7.39 3.99
C VAL A 90 16.18 5.87 3.81
N SER A 91 15.72 5.38 2.66
CA SER A 91 15.79 3.97 2.27
C SER A 91 15.69 3.85 0.75
N ALA A 92 16.36 2.87 0.20
CA ALA A 92 16.24 2.51 -1.21
C ALA A 92 15.62 1.12 -1.33
N LYS A 93 14.71 0.95 -2.29
CA LYS A 93 14.17 -0.34 -2.69
C LYS A 93 15.14 -0.95 -3.70
N THR A 94 15.77 -2.06 -3.33
CA THR A 94 16.70 -2.80 -4.18
C THR A 94 16.08 -4.03 -4.82
N GLU A 95 14.87 -4.41 -4.37
CA GLU A 95 14.15 -5.58 -4.86
C GLU A 95 12.94 -5.17 -5.72
N GLY A 96 12.63 -6.00 -6.70
CA GLY A 96 11.50 -5.83 -7.63
C GLY A 96 11.85 -5.09 -8.91
N ILE A 97 10.92 -5.07 -9.85
CA ILE A 97 11.11 -4.56 -11.23
C ILE A 97 11.20 -3.03 -11.26
N THR A 98 10.49 -2.36 -10.36
CA THR A 98 10.44 -0.90 -10.32
C THR A 98 11.35 -0.33 -9.24
N PRO A 99 12.32 0.52 -9.59
CA PRO A 99 13.14 1.22 -8.60
C PRO A 99 12.29 2.16 -7.75
N GLY A 100 12.75 2.40 -6.52
CA GLY A 100 12.04 3.27 -5.60
C GLY A 100 12.87 3.68 -4.40
N PHE A 101 12.42 4.75 -3.74
CA PHE A 101 13.04 5.28 -2.53
C PHE A 101 11.99 5.58 -1.48
N VAL A 102 12.40 5.57 -0.22
CA VAL A 102 11.68 6.24 0.85
C VAL A 102 12.38 7.57 1.09
N ILE A 103 11.62 8.65 1.04
CA ILE A 103 12.15 9.99 1.24
C ILE A 103 11.48 10.69 2.43
N LEU A 104 12.20 11.66 2.99
CA LEU A 104 11.61 12.70 3.84
C LEU A 104 11.67 14.03 3.06
N ASP A 105 10.54 14.72 2.97
CA ASP A 105 10.51 16.09 2.45
C ASP A 105 11.02 17.09 3.50
N ARG A 106 11.08 18.39 3.17
CA ARG A 106 11.54 19.45 4.10
C ARG A 106 10.69 19.52 5.37
N HIS A 107 9.44 19.06 5.34
CA HIS A 107 8.54 19.01 6.49
C HIS A 107 8.66 17.70 7.28
N LYS A 108 9.66 16.86 6.96
CA LYS A 108 9.87 15.52 7.54
C LYS A 108 8.71 14.56 7.30
N ARG A 109 7.84 14.82 6.32
CA ARG A 109 6.82 13.90 5.89
C ARG A 109 7.47 12.79 5.07
N ARG A 110 7.10 11.57 5.38
CA ARG A 110 7.65 10.36 4.73
C ARG A 110 6.82 10.02 3.49
N TYR A 111 7.50 9.80 2.37
CA TYR A 111 6.87 9.33 1.14
C TYR A 111 7.61 8.12 0.57
N PHE A 112 6.85 7.19 0.02
CA PHE A 112 7.33 6.07 -0.77
C PHE A 112 7.28 6.49 -2.24
N VAL A 113 8.45 6.68 -2.84
CA VAL A 113 8.58 7.11 -4.23
C VAL A 113 8.84 5.91 -5.12
N LYS A 114 8.01 5.71 -6.15
CA LYS A 114 8.14 4.66 -7.15
C LYS A 114 8.22 5.26 -8.54
N PHE A 115 9.06 4.69 -9.39
CA PHE A 115 9.32 5.15 -10.73
C PHE A 115 8.79 4.19 -11.78
N ASP A 116 8.71 4.67 -13.01
CA ASP A 116 8.47 3.83 -14.19
C ASP A 116 9.79 3.25 -14.71
N PRO A 117 9.80 1.99 -15.16
CA PRO A 117 10.97 1.41 -15.83
C PRO A 117 11.15 2.03 -17.22
N PRO A 118 12.39 2.09 -17.77
CA PRO A 118 12.64 2.65 -19.09
C PRO A 118 11.89 1.93 -20.22
N SER A 119 11.65 0.62 -20.05
CA SER A 119 10.92 -0.20 -21.04
C SER A 119 9.46 0.21 -21.20
N ASN A 120 8.84 0.74 -20.14
CA ASN A 120 7.42 1.06 -20.10
C ASN A 120 7.20 2.38 -19.37
N PRO A 121 7.53 3.52 -19.99
CA PRO A 121 7.29 4.84 -19.41
C PRO A 121 5.81 5.06 -19.10
N GLU A 122 5.54 5.67 -17.95
CA GLU A 122 4.20 6.04 -17.48
C GLU A 122 3.26 4.87 -17.12
N MET A 123 3.69 3.62 -17.30
CA MET A 123 2.85 2.45 -17.04
C MET A 123 2.58 2.24 -15.55
N ALA A 124 3.63 2.08 -14.76
CA ALA A 124 3.48 1.79 -13.32
C ALA A 124 2.87 2.98 -12.57
N THR A 125 3.35 4.19 -12.84
CA THR A 125 2.78 5.41 -12.23
C THR A 125 1.35 5.66 -12.68
N GLY A 126 0.99 5.35 -13.92
CA GLY A 126 -0.37 5.45 -14.46
C GLY A 126 -1.32 4.45 -13.79
N ALA A 127 -0.90 3.19 -13.71
CA ALA A 127 -1.66 2.13 -13.04
C ALA A 127 -1.96 2.47 -11.57
N ASP A 128 -0.94 2.91 -10.81
CA ASP A 128 -1.09 3.36 -9.43
C ASP A 128 -2.14 4.49 -9.31
N GLN A 129 -2.06 5.49 -10.19
CA GLN A 129 -2.97 6.64 -10.13
C GLN A 129 -4.42 6.28 -10.47
N ILE A 130 -4.63 5.35 -11.39
CA ILE A 130 -5.96 4.87 -11.76
C ILE A 130 -6.54 3.98 -10.66
N ALA A 131 -5.79 2.96 -10.24
CA ALA A 131 -6.23 1.99 -9.24
C ALA A 131 -6.62 2.67 -7.91
N ILE A 132 -5.77 3.56 -7.40
CA ILE A 132 -6.04 4.27 -6.14
C ILE A 132 -7.34 5.09 -6.22
N ARG A 133 -7.63 5.75 -7.33
CA ARG A 133 -8.88 6.52 -7.47
C ARG A 133 -10.11 5.64 -7.56
N ILE A 134 -10.00 4.50 -8.23
CA ILE A 134 -11.09 3.52 -8.32
C ILE A 134 -11.37 2.94 -6.94
N PHE A 135 -10.35 2.42 -6.24
CA PHE A 135 -10.53 1.87 -4.89
C PHE A 135 -11.04 2.92 -3.90
N TYR A 136 -10.55 4.16 -3.99
CA TYR A 136 -11.06 5.25 -3.17
C TYR A 136 -12.54 5.52 -3.45
N ALA A 137 -12.96 5.59 -4.71
CA ALA A 137 -14.36 5.82 -5.08
C ALA A 137 -15.27 4.68 -4.61
N LEU A 138 -14.78 3.43 -4.66
CA LEU A 138 -15.48 2.25 -4.16
C LEU A 138 -15.60 2.22 -2.64
N GLY A 139 -14.88 3.08 -1.92
CA GLY A 139 -14.96 3.20 -0.47
C GLY A 139 -13.74 2.68 0.29
N TYR A 140 -12.78 2.03 -0.37
CA TYR A 140 -11.59 1.49 0.32
C TYR A 140 -10.66 2.57 0.82
N HIS A 141 -10.07 2.36 1.98
CA HIS A 141 -9.00 3.21 2.50
C HIS A 141 -7.72 2.93 1.74
N VAL A 142 -7.23 3.94 1.06
CA VAL A 142 -6.00 3.91 0.28
C VAL A 142 -5.12 5.10 0.66
N PRO A 143 -3.79 5.00 0.58
CA PRO A 143 -2.89 6.10 0.91
C PRO A 143 -3.06 7.27 -0.07
N GLU A 144 -2.74 8.47 0.39
CA GLU A 144 -2.54 9.59 -0.53
C GLU A 144 -1.39 9.26 -1.48
N ASN A 145 -1.60 9.48 -2.77
CA ASN A 145 -0.61 9.18 -3.79
C ASN A 145 -0.57 10.29 -4.84
N HIS A 146 0.57 10.94 -4.93
CA HIS A 146 0.78 12.12 -5.76
C HIS A 146 1.68 11.78 -6.94
N LEU A 147 1.29 12.23 -8.13
CA LEU A 147 2.16 12.20 -9.28
C LEU A 147 3.11 13.40 -9.22
N VAL A 148 4.42 13.12 -9.24
CA VAL A 148 5.46 14.15 -9.13
C VAL A 148 6.44 14.09 -10.30
N ARG A 149 7.04 15.23 -10.64
CA ARG A 149 8.14 15.36 -11.62
C ARG A 149 9.27 16.12 -10.98
N PHE A 150 10.48 15.56 -11.01
CA PHE A 150 11.65 16.17 -10.40
C PHE A 150 12.94 15.68 -11.06
N GLY A 151 14.04 16.38 -10.83
CA GLY A 151 15.37 16.00 -11.30
C GLY A 151 16.30 15.57 -10.16
N PRO A 152 17.56 15.21 -10.50
CA PRO A 152 18.54 14.73 -9.53
C PRO A 152 18.86 15.73 -8.42
N GLU A 153 18.69 17.01 -8.70
CA GLU A 153 18.92 18.11 -7.76
C GLU A 153 18.02 18.06 -6.53
N MET A 154 16.88 17.38 -6.64
CA MET A 154 15.93 17.22 -5.53
C MET A 154 16.37 16.21 -4.48
N LEU A 155 17.25 15.27 -4.84
CA LEU A 155 17.59 14.17 -3.96
C LEU A 155 18.88 14.45 -3.19
N GLU A 156 18.89 14.10 -1.91
CA GLU A 156 20.09 14.02 -1.09
C GLU A 156 20.07 12.72 -0.27
N LEU A 157 21.23 12.10 -0.06
CA LEU A 157 21.33 10.91 0.77
C LEU A 157 21.29 11.30 2.25
N GLY A 158 20.44 10.59 2.99
CA GLY A 158 20.47 10.61 4.44
C GLY A 158 21.76 9.96 4.99
N PRO A 159 22.13 10.25 6.26
CA PRO A 159 23.42 9.83 6.82
C PRO A 159 23.56 8.31 6.99
N ASP A 160 22.46 7.58 7.21
CA ASP A 160 22.49 6.17 7.62
C ASP A 160 21.70 5.24 6.67
N VAL A 161 21.61 5.64 5.39
CA VAL A 161 20.94 4.83 4.38
C VAL A 161 21.79 3.63 4.04
N THR A 162 21.20 2.43 4.09
CA THR A 162 21.84 1.20 3.65
C THR A 162 21.15 0.66 2.41
N VAL A 163 21.93 0.03 1.57
CA VAL A 163 21.50 -0.69 0.37
C VAL A 163 22.04 -2.11 0.43
N GLN A 164 21.32 -3.02 -0.22
CA GLN A 164 21.72 -4.42 -0.32
C GLN A 164 22.17 -4.69 -1.75
N ASP A 165 23.34 -5.30 -1.93
CA ASP A 165 23.83 -5.71 -3.24
C ASP A 165 23.11 -6.98 -3.74
N ARG A 166 23.41 -7.39 -4.98
CA ARG A 166 22.83 -8.59 -5.61
C ARG A 166 23.17 -9.90 -4.89
N LEU A 167 24.20 -9.90 -4.04
CA LEU A 167 24.64 -11.04 -3.23
C LEU A 167 24.01 -11.04 -1.84
N GLY A 168 23.22 -10.01 -1.52
CA GLY A 168 22.56 -9.88 -0.24
C GLY A 168 23.37 -9.14 0.83
N HIS A 169 24.58 -8.63 0.52
CA HIS A 169 25.40 -7.90 1.48
C HIS A 169 24.88 -6.47 1.64
N LYS A 170 24.73 -6.05 2.88
CA LYS A 170 24.33 -4.69 3.21
C LYS A 170 25.55 -3.79 3.37
N HIS A 171 25.52 -2.64 2.73
CA HIS A 171 26.53 -1.59 2.89
C HIS A 171 25.86 -0.20 2.97
N LYS A 172 26.62 0.80 3.41
CA LYS A 172 26.16 2.18 3.44
C LYS A 172 25.97 2.66 1.99
N MET A 173 24.81 3.23 1.70
CA MET A 173 24.50 3.75 0.38
C MET A 173 25.39 4.95 0.04
N THR A 174 25.93 4.95 -1.16
CA THR A 174 26.75 6.04 -1.71
C THR A 174 26.00 6.77 -2.82
N SER A 175 26.50 7.94 -3.23
CA SER A 175 25.96 8.65 -4.40
C SER A 175 26.05 7.81 -5.70
N ARG A 176 27.01 6.90 -5.78
CA ARG A 176 27.13 5.97 -6.90
C ARG A 176 25.98 4.98 -6.91
N ASP A 177 25.63 4.37 -5.79
CA ASP A 177 24.49 3.46 -5.67
C ASP A 177 23.18 4.16 -6.05
N LEU A 178 23.02 5.41 -5.60
CA LEU A 178 21.87 6.25 -5.99
C LEU A 178 21.80 6.44 -7.49
N SER A 179 22.94 6.76 -8.13
CA SER A 179 23.01 6.96 -9.58
C SER A 179 22.74 5.66 -10.33
N GLU A 180 23.25 4.52 -9.86
CA GLU A 180 23.02 3.20 -10.46
C GLU A 180 21.53 2.84 -10.43
N ILE A 181 20.82 3.08 -9.33
CA ILE A 181 19.36 2.86 -9.24
C ILE A 181 18.64 3.77 -10.25
N LEU A 182 19.03 5.03 -10.33
CA LEU A 182 18.39 6.03 -11.20
C LEU A 182 18.67 5.79 -12.70
N MET A 183 19.72 5.06 -13.07
CA MET A 183 19.92 4.63 -14.45
C MET A 183 18.83 3.66 -14.95
N HIS A 184 18.12 3.00 -14.05
CA HIS A 184 17.01 2.10 -14.37
C HIS A 184 15.63 2.78 -14.31
N VAL A 185 15.59 4.11 -14.31
CA VAL A 185 14.37 4.91 -14.24
C VAL A 185 14.09 5.56 -15.59
N SER A 186 12.84 5.53 -16.01
CA SER A 186 12.39 6.25 -17.21
C SER A 186 12.58 7.76 -17.03
N THR A 187 13.33 8.38 -17.98
CA THR A 187 13.60 9.81 -17.96
C THR A 187 12.82 10.51 -19.07
N GLY A 188 12.13 11.57 -18.72
CA GLY A 188 11.40 12.40 -19.68
C GLY A 188 12.33 13.18 -20.63
N LYS A 189 11.78 13.72 -21.71
CA LYS A 189 12.54 14.54 -22.69
C LYS A 189 13.19 15.79 -22.09
N ASP A 190 12.65 16.26 -20.95
CA ASP A 190 13.13 17.39 -20.14
C ASP A 190 14.23 16.99 -19.13
N GLY A 191 14.71 15.75 -19.16
CA GLY A 191 15.71 15.23 -18.24
C GLY A 191 15.15 14.93 -16.84
N ARG A 192 13.84 15.06 -16.61
CA ARG A 192 13.20 14.83 -15.30
C ARG A 192 12.58 13.46 -15.24
N TRP A 193 12.49 12.94 -14.01
CA TRP A 193 11.79 11.70 -13.71
C TRP A 193 10.33 11.97 -13.36
N ARG A 194 9.47 11.06 -13.80
CA ARG A 194 8.10 10.95 -13.32
C ARG A 194 8.03 9.83 -12.29
N ALA A 195 7.36 10.10 -11.17
CA ALA A 195 7.20 9.12 -10.11
C ALA A 195 5.84 9.29 -9.40
N THR A 196 5.41 8.24 -8.72
CA THR A 196 4.38 8.35 -7.70
C THR A 196 5.03 8.52 -6.33
N ALA A 197 4.44 9.37 -5.50
CA ALA A 197 4.86 9.62 -4.13
C ALA A 197 3.68 9.32 -3.20
N SER A 198 3.70 8.14 -2.57
CA SER A 198 2.67 7.72 -1.61
C SER A 198 3.04 8.20 -0.22
N LEU A 199 2.14 8.93 0.42
CA LEU A 199 2.33 9.41 1.80
C LEU A 199 2.36 8.23 2.77
N GLY A 200 3.38 8.19 3.62
CA GLY A 200 3.49 7.19 4.67
C GLY A 200 2.33 7.28 5.66
N LEU A 201 1.69 6.15 5.92
CA LEU A 201 0.61 6.08 6.91
C LEU A 201 1.16 6.25 8.32
N PRO A 202 0.42 6.91 9.21
CA PRO A 202 0.78 7.02 10.62
C PRO A 202 0.72 5.65 11.30
N GLY A 203 1.49 5.47 12.36
CA GLY A 203 1.49 4.28 13.19
C GLY A 203 2.70 3.37 12.99
N LYS A 204 2.70 2.26 13.74
CA LYS A 204 3.77 1.25 13.71
C LYS A 204 3.43 0.12 12.75
N PRO A 205 4.19 -0.10 11.67
CA PRO A 205 3.97 -1.26 10.81
C PRO A 205 4.18 -2.57 11.58
N LEU A 206 3.21 -3.48 11.46
CA LEU A 206 3.25 -4.80 12.11
C LEU A 206 3.61 -5.92 11.13
N GLY A 207 3.58 -5.62 9.83
CA GLY A 207 3.93 -6.56 8.79
C GLY A 207 2.74 -7.02 7.95
N PRO A 208 2.92 -8.08 7.13
CA PRO A 208 1.94 -8.53 6.19
C PRO A 208 0.59 -8.90 6.81
N TYR A 209 -0.49 -8.49 6.16
CA TYR A 209 -1.86 -8.87 6.50
C TYR A 209 -2.24 -10.17 5.79
N ARG A 210 -2.76 -11.15 6.52
CA ARG A 210 -3.27 -12.39 5.94
C ARG A 210 -4.73 -12.25 5.58
N TYR A 211 -5.11 -12.73 4.39
CA TYR A 211 -6.49 -12.70 3.91
C TYR A 211 -7.35 -13.88 4.38
N PHE A 212 -6.88 -14.62 5.38
CA PHE A 212 -7.60 -15.75 6.01
C PHE A 212 -7.27 -15.82 7.50
N GLY A 213 -8.19 -16.44 8.28
CA GLY A 213 -8.10 -16.54 9.73
C GLY A 213 -8.24 -15.17 10.40
N VAL A 214 -7.85 -15.09 11.65
CA VAL A 214 -7.87 -13.88 12.47
C VAL A 214 -6.49 -13.62 13.09
N ARG A 215 -6.25 -12.40 13.55
CA ARG A 215 -5.09 -12.06 14.35
C ARG A 215 -5.30 -12.48 15.81
N ALA A 216 -4.53 -13.45 16.27
CA ALA A 216 -4.61 -13.93 17.65
C ALA A 216 -4.18 -12.86 18.69
N ASP A 217 -3.39 -11.87 18.27
CA ASP A 217 -2.89 -10.80 19.13
C ASP A 217 -3.76 -9.52 19.11
N ASP A 218 -4.85 -9.52 18.33
CA ASP A 218 -5.85 -8.45 18.31
C ASP A 218 -7.21 -8.96 18.81
N PRO A 219 -7.66 -8.56 20.00
CA PRO A 219 -8.94 -9.00 20.54
C PRO A 219 -10.17 -8.46 19.78
N ASN A 220 -9.98 -7.52 18.86
CA ASN A 220 -11.04 -6.95 18.04
C ASN A 220 -11.21 -7.70 16.70
N ASP A 221 -10.21 -8.47 16.30
CA ASP A 221 -10.22 -9.22 15.06
C ASP A 221 -10.91 -10.58 15.24
N VAL A 222 -12.23 -10.55 15.27
CA VAL A 222 -13.09 -11.71 15.58
C VAL A 222 -13.74 -12.35 14.36
N VAL A 223 -13.65 -11.69 13.19
CA VAL A 223 -14.23 -12.19 11.94
C VAL A 223 -13.10 -12.77 11.09
N PRO A 224 -13.14 -14.06 10.73
CA PRO A 224 -12.16 -14.62 9.79
C PRO A 224 -12.10 -13.79 8.51
N HIS A 225 -10.88 -13.45 8.09
CA HIS A 225 -10.65 -12.48 7.01
C HIS A 225 -11.29 -12.93 5.70
N GLU A 226 -11.30 -14.23 5.40
CA GLU A 226 -11.97 -14.82 4.23
C GLU A 226 -13.50 -14.64 4.22
N HIS A 227 -14.08 -14.30 5.38
CA HIS A 227 -15.52 -14.05 5.52
C HIS A 227 -15.87 -12.57 5.59
N ARG A 228 -14.88 -11.67 5.67
CA ARG A 228 -15.15 -10.24 5.73
C ARG A 228 -15.75 -9.74 4.42
N ARG A 229 -16.86 -9.00 4.53
CA ARG A 229 -17.57 -8.45 3.40
C ARG A 229 -16.72 -7.48 2.58
N ASP A 230 -15.98 -6.60 3.26
CA ASP A 230 -15.08 -5.62 2.67
C ASP A 230 -13.99 -6.31 1.82
N LEU A 231 -13.36 -7.38 2.31
CA LEU A 231 -12.36 -8.13 1.57
C LEU A 231 -12.96 -8.92 0.40
N ARG A 232 -14.11 -9.56 0.59
CA ARG A 232 -14.82 -10.24 -0.51
C ARG A 232 -15.26 -9.25 -1.59
N GLY A 233 -15.71 -8.06 -1.21
CA GLY A 233 -16.08 -6.99 -2.15
C GLY A 233 -14.91 -6.43 -2.93
N MET A 234 -13.68 -6.58 -2.45
CA MET A 234 -12.47 -6.17 -3.17
C MET A 234 -12.19 -7.05 -4.39
N HIS A 235 -12.50 -8.35 -4.32
CA HIS A 235 -12.25 -9.30 -5.41
C HIS A 235 -12.80 -8.86 -6.77
N PRO A 236 -14.11 -8.54 -6.92
CA PRO A 236 -14.63 -8.07 -8.22
C PRO A 236 -14.01 -6.75 -8.67
N ALA A 237 -13.62 -5.86 -7.74
CA ALA A 237 -12.92 -4.64 -8.08
C ALA A 237 -11.52 -4.92 -8.64
N CYS A 238 -10.77 -5.83 -8.00
CA CYS A 238 -9.46 -6.28 -8.48
C CYS A 238 -9.58 -6.93 -9.86
N ALA A 239 -10.56 -7.82 -10.05
CA ALA A 239 -10.80 -8.49 -11.33
C ALA A 239 -11.16 -7.49 -12.44
N PHE A 240 -11.92 -6.44 -12.13
CA PHE A 240 -12.34 -5.42 -13.09
C PHE A 240 -11.16 -4.60 -13.66
N ILE A 241 -10.13 -4.33 -12.85
CA ILE A 241 -8.96 -3.53 -13.26
C ILE A 241 -7.69 -4.35 -13.43
N ASP A 242 -7.80 -5.69 -13.44
CA ASP A 242 -6.67 -6.62 -13.54
C ASP A 242 -5.59 -6.35 -12.48
N HIS A 243 -6.03 -6.12 -11.23
CA HIS A 243 -5.16 -5.81 -10.10
C HIS A 243 -4.83 -7.06 -9.29
N ASP A 244 -3.60 -7.52 -9.33
CA ASP A 244 -3.13 -8.71 -8.62
C ASP A 244 -2.22 -8.42 -7.41
N ASP A 245 -1.89 -7.16 -7.17
CA ASP A 245 -0.99 -6.75 -6.10
C ASP A 245 -1.63 -6.73 -4.69
N SER A 246 -2.96 -6.95 -4.59
CA SER A 246 -3.65 -7.11 -3.31
C SER A 246 -3.35 -8.49 -2.70
N ARG A 247 -2.10 -8.73 -2.33
CA ARG A 247 -1.60 -9.95 -1.69
C ARG A 247 -1.13 -9.67 -0.27
N SER A 248 -1.05 -10.72 0.55
CA SER A 248 -0.59 -10.61 1.95
C SER A 248 0.72 -9.83 2.07
N ILE A 249 1.69 -10.09 1.22
CA ILE A 249 3.01 -9.46 1.25
C ILE A 249 2.96 -7.95 0.97
N ASN A 250 1.97 -7.50 0.19
CA ASN A 250 1.80 -6.11 -0.22
C ASN A 250 0.77 -5.34 0.63
N THR A 251 0.10 -6.02 1.55
CA THR A 251 -0.89 -5.45 2.45
C THR A 251 -0.34 -5.43 3.87
N ILE A 252 -0.21 -4.27 4.45
CA ILE A 252 0.51 -4.11 5.72
C ILE A 252 -0.46 -3.66 6.82
N ASP A 253 -0.49 -4.44 7.89
CA ASP A 253 -1.11 -4.02 9.14
C ASP A 253 -0.30 -2.91 9.79
N VAL A 254 -1.00 -1.91 10.28
CA VAL A 254 -0.41 -0.80 11.02
C VAL A 254 -1.13 -0.68 12.37
N LEU A 255 -0.38 -0.66 13.45
CA LEU A 255 -0.91 -0.26 14.75
C LEU A 255 -0.87 1.26 14.82
N ALA A 256 -2.04 1.88 14.74
CA ALA A 256 -2.22 3.30 14.98
C ALA A 256 -2.68 3.53 16.41
N ASP A 257 -2.28 4.66 17.01
CA ASP A 257 -2.92 5.14 18.22
C ASP A 257 -4.39 5.41 17.89
N GLY A 258 -5.28 4.95 18.76
CA GLY A 258 -6.72 4.98 18.51
C GLY A 258 -7.24 6.38 18.16
N PRO A 259 -8.50 6.47 17.69
CA PRO A 259 -9.12 7.74 17.35
C PRO A 259 -9.23 8.67 18.52
#